data_d889be292c79c1566b4f722ddc373dc4
#
_entry.id   d889be292c79c1566b4f722ddc373dc4
#
_cell.length_a   1.000
_cell.length_b   1.000
_cell.length_c   1.000
_cell.angle_alpha   90.00
_cell.angle_beta   90.00
_cell.angle_gamma   90.00
#
_symmetry.space_group_name_H-M   'P 1'
#
loop_
_entity.id
_entity.type
_entity.pdbx_description
1 polymer ?
#
loop_
_entity_poly.entity_id
_entity_poly.type
_entity_poly.pdbx_seq_one_letter_code
_entity_poly.pdbx_strand_id
1 'polypeptide(L)'
;MTALTTEARLELVDAFTGLGYKVYTAVPNVPTAKSIVIIPDTPWITPSRIGSTLNYEVFWKVIVTVSPRNNDAAQLDSENAVDTILAAIPNPYTFTRVGPPQLTDVGAQGTVITTEINVSVRMKEN
;
A
#
# COMPACT_ATOMS: atom_id res chain seq x y z
N MET A 1 2.67 -11.28 22.45
CA MET A 1 1.48 -10.82 21.70
C MET A 1 1.89 -9.83 20.62
N THR A 2 1.40 -10.02 19.42
CA THR A 2 1.71 -9.12 18.31
C THR A 2 0.78 -7.90 18.37
N ALA A 3 1.33 -6.71 18.15
CA ALA A 3 0.53 -5.50 18.10
C ALA A 3 -0.50 -5.59 16.96
N LEU A 4 -1.67 -5.02 17.15
CA LEU A 4 -2.72 -5.04 16.13
C LEU A 4 -2.28 -4.35 14.84
N THR A 5 -1.52 -3.27 14.94
CA THR A 5 -0.99 -2.59 13.77
C THR A 5 0.01 -3.46 13.01
N THR A 6 0.81 -4.25 13.72
CA THR A 6 1.74 -5.18 13.10
C THR A 6 0.97 -6.30 12.39
N GLU A 7 -0.08 -6.81 13.02
CA GLU A 7 -0.93 -7.83 12.38
C GLU A 7 -1.55 -7.30 11.09
N ALA A 8 -2.06 -6.06 11.12
CA ALA A 8 -2.64 -5.45 9.94
C ALA A 8 -1.62 -5.34 8.81
N ARG A 9 -0.40 -4.90 9.12
CA ARG A 9 0.64 -4.77 8.13
C ARG A 9 1.01 -6.14 7.53
N LEU A 10 1.16 -7.15 8.38
CA LEU A 10 1.55 -8.48 7.92
C LEU A 10 0.49 -9.12 7.05
N GLU A 11 -0.78 -8.88 7.35
CA GLU A 11 -1.86 -9.37 6.50
C GLU A 11 -1.80 -8.78 5.09
N LEU A 12 -1.47 -7.48 4.99
CA LEU A 12 -1.30 -6.84 3.69
C LEU A 12 -0.07 -7.40 2.96
N VAL A 13 1.03 -7.62 3.68
CA VAL A 13 2.23 -8.21 3.09
C VAL A 13 1.90 -9.57 2.51
N ASP A 14 1.20 -10.41 3.28
CA ASP A 14 0.82 -11.76 2.80
C ASP A 14 -0.08 -11.67 1.57
N ALA A 15 -1.03 -10.74 1.57
CA ALA A 15 -1.97 -10.60 0.46
C ALA A 15 -1.26 -10.21 -0.84
N PHE A 16 -0.20 -9.42 -0.75
CA PHE A 16 0.51 -8.93 -1.92
C PHE A 16 1.71 -9.80 -2.32
N THR A 17 2.10 -10.73 -1.46
CA THR A 17 3.18 -11.67 -1.78
C THR A 17 2.72 -12.60 -2.89
N GLY A 18 3.55 -12.78 -3.90
CA GLY A 18 3.21 -13.67 -5.00
C GLY A 18 2.54 -13.01 -6.20
N LEU A 19 2.30 -11.70 -6.13
CA LEU A 19 1.71 -10.98 -7.27
C LEU A 19 2.74 -10.59 -8.32
N GLY A 20 4.02 -10.91 -8.10
CA GLY A 20 5.08 -10.55 -9.02
C GLY A 20 5.75 -9.23 -8.69
N TYR A 21 5.43 -8.65 -7.54
CA TYR A 21 6.00 -7.39 -7.06
C TYR A 21 6.81 -7.66 -5.80
N LYS A 22 7.90 -6.90 -5.64
CA LYS A 22 8.67 -6.96 -4.40
C LYS A 22 7.99 -6.09 -3.36
N VAL A 23 7.69 -6.66 -2.19
CA VAL A 23 6.93 -5.97 -1.14
C VAL A 23 7.87 -5.47 -0.04
N TYR A 24 7.77 -4.20 0.29
CA TYR A 24 8.56 -3.56 1.34
C TYR A 24 7.62 -2.98 2.40
N THR A 25 8.06 -3.01 3.65
CA THR A 25 7.32 -2.38 4.76
C THR A 25 7.97 -1.10 5.23
N ALA A 26 8.96 -0.62 4.51
CA ALA A 26 9.61 0.67 4.72
C ALA A 26 10.11 1.15 3.37
N VAL A 27 10.29 2.45 3.21
CA VAL A 27 10.79 2.99 1.95
C VAL A 27 12.22 2.49 1.72
N PRO A 28 12.49 1.75 0.63
CA PRO A 28 13.84 1.25 0.38
C PRO A 28 14.78 2.38 -0.03
N ASN A 29 16.07 2.21 0.28
CA ASN A 29 17.07 3.20 -0.12
C ASN A 29 17.19 3.31 -1.64
N VAL A 30 17.01 2.18 -2.32
CA VAL A 30 17.05 2.14 -3.78
C VAL A 30 15.71 1.58 -4.26
N PRO A 31 14.77 2.45 -4.63
CA PRO A 31 13.47 1.99 -5.15
C PRO A 31 13.67 1.22 -6.45
N THR A 32 12.96 0.11 -6.57
CA THR A 32 13.02 -0.71 -7.77
C THR A 32 11.65 -0.70 -8.46
N ALA A 33 11.66 -0.87 -9.77
CA ALA A 33 10.43 -1.06 -10.52
C ALA A 33 9.74 -2.34 -10.07
N LYS A 34 8.42 -2.40 -10.23
CA LYS A 34 7.60 -3.54 -9.82
C LYS A 34 7.74 -3.81 -8.32
N SER A 35 7.62 -2.75 -7.52
CA SER A 35 7.64 -2.86 -6.07
C SER A 35 6.35 -2.31 -5.47
N ILE A 36 6.04 -2.81 -4.28
CA ILE A 36 4.92 -2.35 -3.47
C ILE A 36 5.51 -1.96 -2.11
N VAL A 37 5.25 -0.73 -1.68
CA VAL A 37 5.70 -0.24 -0.37
C VAL A 37 4.48 0.00 0.49
N ILE A 38 4.46 -0.58 1.68
CA ILE A 38 3.35 -0.43 2.63
C ILE A 38 3.87 0.38 3.81
N ILE A 39 3.36 1.59 3.96
CA ILE A 39 3.77 2.49 5.05
C ILE A 39 2.54 3.08 5.73
N PRO A 40 2.69 3.58 6.96
CA PRO A 40 1.57 4.25 7.63
C PRO A 40 1.09 5.48 6.86
N ASP A 41 -0.23 5.65 6.81
CA ASP A 41 -0.83 6.82 6.20
C ASP A 41 -0.98 7.93 7.25
N THR A 42 -1.51 9.06 6.86
CA THR A 42 -1.77 10.20 7.75
C THR A 42 -3.26 10.55 7.67
N PRO A 43 -4.03 10.37 8.75
CA PRO A 43 -3.63 9.79 10.03
C PRO A 43 -3.36 8.30 9.93
N TRP A 44 -2.52 7.78 10.82
CA TRP A 44 -2.20 6.36 10.84
C TRP A 44 -3.30 5.57 11.56
N ILE A 45 -3.70 6.06 12.73
CA ILE A 45 -4.67 5.37 13.57
C ILE A 45 -5.70 6.39 14.02
N THR A 46 -6.98 6.02 13.87
CA THR A 46 -8.07 6.84 14.43
C THR A 46 -8.89 5.98 15.38
N PRO A 47 -9.35 6.56 16.49
CA PRO A 47 -10.18 5.81 17.42
C PRO A 47 -11.53 5.51 16.81
N SER A 48 -12.04 4.32 17.06
CA SER A 48 -13.40 3.96 16.68
C SER A 48 -14.05 3.18 17.81
N ARG A 49 -13.72 3.57 19.05
CA ARG A 49 -14.17 2.85 20.23
C ARG A 49 -15.67 2.97 20.44
N ILE A 50 -16.26 1.83 20.75
CA ILE A 50 -17.65 1.76 21.19
C ILE A 50 -17.63 0.95 22.49
N GLY A 51 -18.09 1.57 23.59
CA GLY A 51 -18.06 0.94 24.89
C GLY A 51 -16.65 0.88 25.47
N SER A 52 -16.33 -0.19 26.17
CA SER A 52 -15.05 -0.36 26.85
C SER A 52 -14.02 -1.12 26.01
N THR A 53 -14.43 -1.69 24.89
CA THR A 53 -13.53 -2.46 24.03
C THR A 53 -12.69 -1.52 23.17
N LEU A 54 -11.38 -1.78 23.14
CA LEU A 54 -10.50 -0.99 22.30
C LEU A 54 -10.71 -1.34 20.83
N ASN A 55 -11.12 -0.36 20.07
CA ASN A 55 -11.28 -0.44 18.63
C ASN A 55 -10.60 0.75 17.99
N TYR A 56 -9.98 0.53 16.85
CA TYR A 56 -9.44 1.64 16.08
C TYR A 56 -9.34 1.27 14.62
N GLU A 57 -9.30 2.29 13.79
CA GLU A 57 -9.12 2.11 12.35
C GLU A 57 -7.67 2.45 12.02
N VAL A 58 -7.02 1.54 11.30
CA VAL A 58 -5.63 1.71 10.89
C VAL A 58 -5.60 2.01 9.40
N PHE A 59 -4.85 3.04 9.05
CA PHE A 59 -4.75 3.51 7.67
C PHE A 59 -3.34 3.25 7.15
N TRP A 60 -3.26 2.61 6.00
CA TRP A 60 -2.00 2.31 5.34
C TRP A 60 -1.97 2.94 3.97
N LYS A 61 -0.77 3.35 3.57
CA LYS A 61 -0.53 3.83 2.22
C LYS A 61 0.24 2.75 1.48
N VAL A 62 -0.32 2.28 0.38
CA VAL A 62 0.30 1.27 -0.47
C VAL A 62 0.78 1.99 -1.71
N ILE A 63 2.09 2.02 -1.91
CA ILE A 63 2.70 2.73 -3.04
C ILE A 63 3.20 1.71 -4.03
N VAL A 64 2.68 1.75 -5.24
CA VAL A 64 3.07 0.85 -6.32
C VAL A 64 4.04 1.59 -7.23
N THR A 65 5.17 0.96 -7.53
CA THR A 65 6.20 1.55 -8.38
C THR A 65 6.35 0.73 -9.65
N VAL A 66 6.29 1.39 -10.80
CA VAL A 66 6.52 0.77 -12.09
C VAL A 66 7.58 1.55 -12.87
N SER A 67 8.21 0.90 -13.83
CA SER A 67 9.22 1.54 -14.65
C SER A 67 8.61 2.58 -15.57
N PRO A 68 9.26 3.74 -15.75
CA PRO A 68 8.82 4.70 -16.76
C PRO A 68 9.23 4.19 -18.14
N ARG A 69 8.24 3.78 -18.93
CA ARG A 69 8.43 3.44 -20.33
C ARG A 69 7.82 4.56 -21.15
N ASN A 70 7.50 4.34 -22.42
CA ASN A 70 6.75 5.36 -23.15
C ASN A 70 5.41 5.60 -22.45
N ASN A 71 4.83 6.77 -22.66
CA ASN A 71 3.68 7.21 -21.88
C ASN A 71 2.52 6.22 -21.86
N ASP A 72 2.19 5.63 -23.02
CA ASP A 72 1.07 4.72 -23.10
C ASP A 72 1.34 3.42 -22.36
N ALA A 73 2.56 2.88 -22.49
CA ALA A 73 2.93 1.63 -21.82
C ALA A 73 3.02 1.82 -20.32
N ALA A 74 3.55 2.95 -19.86
CA ALA A 74 3.64 3.25 -18.44
C ALA A 74 2.26 3.42 -17.81
N GLN A 75 1.34 4.07 -18.52
CA GLN A 75 -0.03 4.23 -18.05
C GLN A 75 -0.70 2.86 -17.92
N LEU A 76 -0.54 2.00 -18.91
CA LEU A 76 -1.13 0.67 -18.90
C LEU A 76 -0.54 -0.18 -17.77
N ASP A 77 0.78 -0.10 -17.56
CA ASP A 77 1.44 -0.82 -16.47
C ASP A 77 0.89 -0.38 -15.11
N SER A 78 0.67 0.93 -14.94
CA SER A 78 0.11 1.45 -13.69
C SER A 78 -1.31 0.97 -13.49
N GLU A 79 -2.14 0.99 -14.53
CA GLU A 79 -3.52 0.52 -14.45
C GLU A 79 -3.57 -0.96 -14.09
N ASN A 80 -2.75 -1.77 -14.73
CA ASN A 80 -2.71 -3.21 -14.45
C ASN A 80 -2.23 -3.49 -13.03
N ALA A 81 -1.23 -2.73 -12.56
CA ALA A 81 -0.72 -2.89 -11.20
C ALA A 81 -1.80 -2.55 -10.17
N VAL A 82 -2.52 -1.45 -10.38
CA VAL A 82 -3.59 -1.05 -9.46
C VAL A 82 -4.68 -2.12 -9.43
N ASP A 83 -5.14 -2.59 -10.59
CA ASP A 83 -6.17 -3.61 -10.65
C ASP A 83 -5.75 -4.88 -9.92
N THR A 84 -4.50 -5.31 -10.13
CA THR A 84 -3.96 -6.50 -9.47
C THR A 84 -3.98 -6.35 -7.95
N ILE A 85 -3.57 -5.19 -7.45
CA ILE A 85 -3.49 -4.94 -6.02
C ILE A 85 -4.88 -4.81 -5.42
N LEU A 86 -5.78 -4.07 -6.07
CA LEU A 86 -7.14 -3.91 -5.55
C LEU A 86 -7.86 -5.24 -5.45
N ALA A 87 -7.64 -6.13 -6.42
CA ALA A 87 -8.24 -7.46 -6.39
C ALA A 87 -7.66 -8.34 -5.28
N ALA A 88 -6.45 -8.05 -4.82
CA ALA A 88 -5.78 -8.84 -3.79
C ALA A 88 -6.03 -8.32 -2.38
N ILE A 89 -6.67 -7.17 -2.21
CA ILE A 89 -6.94 -6.62 -0.88
C ILE A 89 -7.85 -7.57 -0.12
N PRO A 90 -7.40 -8.07 1.05
CA PRO A 90 -8.19 -9.05 1.80
C PRO A 90 -9.32 -8.41 2.58
N ASN A 91 -10.39 -9.15 2.83
CA ASN A 91 -11.41 -8.73 3.79
C ASN A 91 -10.81 -8.80 5.19
N PRO A 92 -11.11 -7.87 6.08
CA PRO A 92 -12.04 -6.74 5.96
C PRO A 92 -11.40 -5.43 5.53
N TYR A 93 -10.24 -5.46 4.90
CA TYR A 93 -9.59 -4.24 4.41
C TYR A 93 -10.40 -3.62 3.28
N THR A 94 -10.41 -2.29 3.23
CA THR A 94 -11.04 -1.57 2.14
C THR A 94 -10.07 -0.51 1.63
N PHE A 95 -10.12 -0.25 0.33
CA PHE A 95 -9.40 0.91 -0.17
C PHE A 95 -10.33 2.10 -0.10
N THR A 96 -9.77 3.24 0.31
CA THR A 96 -10.55 4.47 0.48
C THR A 96 -10.31 5.44 -0.65
N ARG A 97 -9.16 5.29 -1.32
CA ARG A 97 -8.77 6.24 -2.35
C ARG A 97 -7.60 5.68 -3.14
N VAL A 98 -7.57 5.99 -4.42
CA VAL A 98 -6.43 5.68 -5.31
C VAL A 98 -6.07 6.97 -6.01
N GLY A 99 -4.83 7.41 -5.86
CA GLY A 99 -4.34 8.59 -6.56
C GLY A 99 -3.90 8.27 -7.98
N PRO A 100 -3.67 9.30 -8.81
CA PRO A 100 -3.19 9.06 -10.17
C PRO A 100 -1.72 8.67 -10.19
N PRO A 101 -1.26 7.98 -11.25
CA PRO A 101 0.16 7.72 -11.41
C PRO A 101 0.94 9.02 -11.50
N GLN A 102 2.08 9.08 -10.81
CA GLN A 102 2.93 10.27 -10.77
C GLN A 102 4.37 9.90 -11.08
N LEU A 103 5.02 10.76 -11.84
CA LEU A 103 6.44 10.62 -12.12
C LEU A 103 7.20 11.07 -10.87
N THR A 104 8.03 10.19 -10.33
CA THR A 104 8.76 10.46 -9.09
C THR A 104 10.26 10.35 -9.35
N ASP A 105 11.00 11.41 -9.00
CA ASP A 105 12.45 11.42 -9.13
C ASP A 105 13.07 10.73 -7.91
N VAL A 106 13.91 9.73 -8.16
CA VAL A 106 14.59 8.99 -7.11
C VAL A 106 16.10 9.24 -7.15
N GLY A 107 16.49 10.43 -7.57
CA GLY A 107 17.87 10.87 -7.56
C GLY A 107 18.72 10.20 -8.63
N ALA A 108 19.88 9.67 -8.21
CA ALA A 108 20.81 9.05 -9.14
C ALA A 108 20.25 7.81 -9.82
N GLN A 109 19.18 7.26 -9.28
CA GLN A 109 18.52 6.08 -9.87
C GLN A 109 17.57 6.45 -11.02
N GLY A 110 17.34 7.74 -11.25
CA GLY A 110 16.46 8.21 -12.30
C GLY A 110 15.04 8.46 -11.81
N THR A 111 14.06 8.17 -12.64
CA THR A 111 12.65 8.39 -12.28
C THR A 111 11.88 7.09 -12.34
N VAL A 112 10.83 7.00 -11.54
CA VAL A 112 9.88 5.90 -11.55
C VAL A 112 8.48 6.47 -11.53
N ILE A 113 7.49 5.64 -11.84
CA ILE A 113 6.09 6.05 -11.75
C ILE A 113 5.49 5.40 -10.52
N THR A 114 4.92 6.22 -9.64
CA THR A 114 4.33 5.74 -8.39
C THR A 114 2.82 6.02 -8.38
N THR A 115 2.08 5.09 -7.81
CA THR A 115 0.64 5.25 -7.60
C THR A 115 0.36 4.94 -6.15
N GLU A 116 -0.38 5.82 -5.47
CA GLU A 116 -0.71 5.63 -4.06
C GLU A 116 -2.12 5.09 -3.91
N ILE A 117 -2.25 4.03 -3.14
CA ILE A 117 -3.53 3.44 -2.78
C ILE A 117 -3.68 3.55 -1.28
N ASN A 118 -4.75 4.19 -0.84
CA ASN A 118 -5.02 4.33 0.59
C ASN A 118 -5.98 3.23 1.03
N VAL A 119 -5.56 2.43 2.00
CA VAL A 119 -6.37 1.34 2.51
C VAL A 119 -6.56 1.50 4.01
N SER A 120 -7.64 0.95 4.52
CA SER A 120 -7.92 0.98 5.94
C SER A 120 -8.53 -0.32 6.40
N VAL A 121 -8.36 -0.59 7.69
CA VAL A 121 -8.96 -1.75 8.32
C VAL A 121 -9.31 -1.37 9.76
N ARG A 122 -10.43 -1.87 10.22
CA ARG A 122 -10.82 -1.71 11.63
C ARG A 122 -10.25 -2.88 12.41
N MET A 123 -9.46 -2.55 13.43
CA MET A 123 -8.86 -3.54 14.32
C MET A 123 -9.55 -3.49 15.67
N LYS A 124 -9.80 -4.64 16.23
CA LYS A 124 -10.51 -4.77 17.50
C LYS A 124 -9.71 -5.65 18.43
N GLU A 125 -9.57 -5.19 19.66
CA GLU A 125 -8.94 -5.99 20.70
C GLU A 125 -9.93 -7.04 21.19
N ASN A 126 -9.46 -8.26 21.32
CA ASN A 126 -10.29 -9.36 21.84
C ASN A 126 -10.13 -9.54 23.35
#